data_4555b438147f3092133dc076c76d9a5a
#
_entry.id   4555b438147f3092133dc076c76d9a5a
#
_cell.length_a   1.000
_cell.length_b   1.000
_cell.length_c   1.000
_cell.angle_alpha   90.00
_cell.angle_beta   90.00
_cell.angle_gamma   90.00
#
_symmetry.space_group_name_H-M   'P 1'
#
loop_
_entity.id
_entity.type
_entity.pdbx_description
1 polymer ?
#
loop_
_entity_poly.entity_id
_entity_poly.type
_entity_poly.pdbx_seq_one_letter_code
_entity_poly.pdbx_strand_id
1 'polypeptide(L)'
;MNSRLLLRVLPVSLLGCLFSFSVPAQETLSPTDHCRDFDAGAIVTFADPDLEEVVRDALGIGEQDALTCGKALELEELRVGTSIERVVYGGTLRPSPEAPFESLAGLQNLSNLTTLNLINRLITDISPIGELANLRNLNLHTNWFSDISPLSKLTDLEELIVSENPIADISALAGLTKLRRLHVHGLYPYQLQHYLNYNDGRDPNVVFNGITDISPLAGLTELRLLRIHLNTISDISPLANLTKLTHLRLYDNQIEDISALAGLSNLVLLWAHNNRIKNIEALANMNGMQQLSLNDNAIAEISALSRMEQLEYLFLSNNDIADISALRRLHALQVLRLENNNITDVSALAGLGNLRELSLARNWSLYDVRPLMLNAGMGEGVELDLRFTHVRCTDMDAFDRLGVALLRVTALNGSACSGRRLEDP
;
A
#
# COMPACT_ATOMS: atom_id res chain seq x y z
N MET A 1 60.49 -61.54 -77.63
CA MET A 1 60.32 -62.26 -76.35
C MET A 1 60.40 -61.22 -75.22
N ASN A 2 59.46 -61.21 -74.40
CA ASN A 2 59.28 -60.35 -73.18
C ASN A 2 58.62 -58.99 -73.40
N SER A 3 57.35 -58.98 -73.35
CA SER A 3 56.50 -57.88 -73.18
C SER A 3 56.52 -57.36 -71.71
N ARG A 4 56.78 -56.14 -71.48
CA ARG A 4 56.52 -55.46 -70.15
C ARG A 4 55.32 -54.57 -70.27
N LEU A 5 54.25 -54.96 -69.58
CA LEU A 5 53.09 -54.22 -69.42
C LEU A 5 53.36 -53.09 -68.36
N LEU A 6 53.21 -51.84 -68.75
CA LEU A 6 53.23 -50.69 -67.86
C LEU A 6 51.84 -50.36 -67.42
N LEU A 7 51.56 -50.69 -66.16
CA LEU A 7 50.34 -50.20 -65.48
C LEU A 7 50.48 -48.68 -65.15
N ARG A 8 49.68 -47.86 -65.80
CA ARG A 8 49.53 -46.45 -65.40
C ARG A 8 48.53 -46.38 -64.26
N VAL A 9 49.01 -45.97 -63.07
CA VAL A 9 48.20 -45.61 -61.94
C VAL A 9 47.77 -44.16 -62.14
N LEU A 10 46.48 -43.91 -62.28
CA LEU A 10 45.87 -42.57 -62.26
C LEU A 10 45.70 -42.08 -60.78
N PRO A 11 46.04 -40.86 -60.44
CA PRO A 11 45.76 -40.36 -59.10
C PRO A 11 44.25 -40.03 -58.99
N VAL A 12 43.57 -40.66 -58.02
CA VAL A 12 42.23 -40.30 -57.60
C VAL A 12 42.35 -39.00 -56.79
N SER A 13 41.98 -37.91 -57.42
CA SER A 13 41.79 -36.60 -56.67
C SER A 13 40.54 -36.74 -55.82
N LEU A 14 40.72 -36.89 -54.48
CA LEU A 14 39.68 -36.64 -53.48
C LEU A 14 39.30 -35.21 -53.54
N LEU A 15 38.20 -34.83 -54.22
CA LEU A 15 37.48 -33.57 -54.01
C LEU A 15 36.79 -33.68 -52.64
N GLY A 16 37.46 -33.21 -51.59
CA GLY A 16 36.83 -32.96 -50.30
C GLY A 16 35.82 -31.80 -50.48
N CYS A 17 34.52 -32.12 -50.58
CA CYS A 17 33.46 -31.17 -50.36
C CYS A 17 33.54 -30.71 -48.89
N LEU A 18 34.22 -29.62 -48.62
CA LEU A 18 34.08 -28.85 -47.40
C LEU A 18 32.66 -28.25 -47.45
N PHE A 19 31.69 -28.94 -46.86
CA PHE A 19 30.45 -28.31 -46.48
C PHE A 19 30.77 -27.30 -45.35
N SER A 20 30.98 -26.06 -45.71
CA SER A 20 30.94 -24.98 -44.77
C SER A 20 29.50 -24.90 -44.26
N PHE A 21 29.23 -25.49 -43.12
CA PHE A 21 28.04 -25.16 -42.35
C PHE A 21 28.22 -23.70 -41.91
N SER A 22 27.72 -22.77 -42.68
CA SER A 22 27.50 -21.43 -42.19
C SER A 22 26.46 -21.57 -41.08
N VAL A 23 26.88 -21.46 -39.83
CA VAL A 23 25.96 -21.24 -38.72
C VAL A 23 25.19 -19.96 -39.10
N PRO A 24 23.85 -20.00 -39.25
CA PRO A 24 23.10 -18.82 -39.56
C PRO A 24 23.44 -17.76 -38.50
N ALA A 25 23.68 -16.51 -38.91
CA ALA A 25 23.92 -15.44 -38.00
C ALA A 25 22.75 -15.38 -37.02
N GLN A 26 23.06 -15.36 -35.73
CA GLN A 26 22.03 -15.31 -34.68
C GLN A 26 21.24 -14.00 -34.86
N GLU A 27 19.91 -14.13 -34.99
CA GLU A 27 19.04 -12.99 -35.21
C GLU A 27 18.95 -12.12 -33.94
N THR A 28 19.01 -10.81 -34.09
CA THR A 28 18.90 -9.86 -32.98
C THR A 28 17.58 -9.13 -33.09
N LEU A 29 16.75 -9.22 -32.06
CA LEU A 29 15.46 -8.56 -31.96
C LEU A 29 15.65 -7.06 -31.75
N SER A 30 14.74 -6.26 -32.30
CA SER A 30 14.55 -4.89 -31.83
C SER A 30 13.89 -4.93 -30.44
N PRO A 31 14.05 -3.90 -29.58
CA PRO A 31 13.44 -3.90 -28.26
C PRO A 31 11.92 -4.04 -28.24
N THR A 32 11.23 -3.76 -29.35
CA THR A 32 9.78 -3.89 -29.49
C THR A 32 9.32 -5.23 -30.06
N ASP A 33 10.25 -6.07 -30.52
CA ASP A 33 9.91 -7.39 -31.05
C ASP A 33 9.57 -8.38 -29.93
N HIS A 34 8.93 -9.47 -30.32
CA HIS A 34 8.48 -10.51 -29.37
C HIS A 34 9.16 -11.84 -29.66
N CYS A 35 9.76 -12.46 -28.65
CA CYS A 35 10.37 -13.77 -28.74
C CYS A 35 9.46 -14.87 -29.32
N ARG A 36 8.15 -14.76 -29.17
CA ARG A 36 7.18 -15.71 -29.74
C ARG A 36 7.20 -15.79 -31.27
N ASP A 37 7.75 -14.75 -31.92
CA ASP A 37 7.80 -14.66 -33.40
C ASP A 37 9.16 -15.10 -33.95
N PHE A 38 10.10 -15.54 -33.08
CA PHE A 38 11.48 -15.89 -33.42
C PHE A 38 11.92 -17.22 -32.79
N ASP A 39 13.08 -17.71 -33.22
CA ASP A 39 13.67 -18.91 -32.61
C ASP A 39 14.21 -18.64 -31.19
N ALA A 40 14.25 -19.67 -30.35
CA ALA A 40 14.75 -19.56 -28.97
C ALA A 40 16.21 -19.06 -28.86
N GLY A 41 16.98 -19.18 -29.95
CA GLY A 41 18.35 -18.67 -30.07
C GLY A 41 18.44 -17.17 -30.43
N ALA A 42 17.35 -16.52 -30.84
CA ALA A 42 17.36 -15.11 -31.19
C ALA A 42 17.73 -14.23 -29.98
N ILE A 43 18.50 -13.17 -30.22
CA ILE A 43 19.03 -12.28 -29.16
C ILE A 43 17.97 -11.26 -28.78
N VAL A 44 17.59 -11.23 -27.53
CA VAL A 44 16.71 -10.19 -26.94
C VAL A 44 17.53 -8.93 -26.65
N THR A 45 16.97 -7.77 -26.98
CA THR A 45 17.52 -6.45 -26.60
C THR A 45 16.50 -5.65 -25.81
N PHE A 46 16.98 -4.72 -25.01
CA PHE A 46 16.19 -3.77 -24.27
C PHE A 46 16.48 -2.35 -24.79
N ALA A 47 15.48 -1.46 -24.75
CA ALA A 47 15.68 -0.08 -25.11
C ALA A 47 16.44 0.69 -24.01
N ASP A 48 16.37 0.21 -22.77
CA ASP A 48 17.02 0.78 -21.61
C ASP A 48 18.15 -0.14 -21.15
N PRO A 49 19.41 0.32 -21.16
CA PRO A 49 20.56 -0.51 -20.80
C PRO A 49 20.59 -0.86 -19.31
N ASP A 50 20.08 -0.02 -18.40
CA ASP A 50 20.03 -0.30 -16.97
C ASP A 50 19.01 -1.41 -16.69
N LEU A 51 17.90 -1.44 -17.44
CA LEU A 51 16.93 -2.52 -17.37
C LEU A 51 17.53 -3.83 -17.90
N GLU A 52 18.29 -3.79 -19.00
CA GLU A 52 18.98 -4.98 -19.51
C GLU A 52 20.00 -5.54 -18.51
N GLU A 53 20.81 -4.67 -17.88
CA GLU A 53 21.77 -5.04 -16.85
C GLU A 53 21.09 -5.78 -15.69
N VAL A 54 19.99 -5.25 -15.17
CA VAL A 54 19.22 -5.86 -14.09
C VAL A 54 18.66 -7.24 -14.49
N VAL A 55 18.20 -7.38 -15.73
CA VAL A 55 17.70 -8.68 -16.25
C VAL A 55 18.84 -9.70 -16.38
N ARG A 56 20.01 -9.27 -16.88
CA ARG A 56 21.22 -10.11 -16.95
C ARG A 56 21.68 -10.57 -15.57
N ASP A 57 21.72 -9.67 -14.61
CA ASP A 57 22.06 -9.99 -13.22
C ASP A 57 21.09 -11.01 -12.61
N ALA A 58 19.79 -10.82 -12.84
CA ALA A 58 18.75 -11.73 -12.35
C ALA A 58 18.87 -13.15 -12.97
N LEU A 59 19.34 -13.24 -14.21
CA LEU A 59 19.61 -14.51 -14.91
C LEU A 59 21.00 -15.09 -14.60
N GLY A 60 21.88 -14.34 -13.93
CA GLY A 60 23.25 -14.74 -13.64
C GLY A 60 24.13 -14.88 -14.89
N ILE A 61 23.87 -14.06 -15.94
CA ILE A 61 24.62 -14.08 -17.20
C ILE A 61 25.52 -12.83 -17.31
N GLY A 62 26.73 -13.01 -17.84
CA GLY A 62 27.70 -11.93 -18.01
C GLY A 62 27.36 -11.00 -19.18
N GLU A 63 28.02 -9.83 -19.22
CA GLU A 63 27.84 -8.85 -20.31
C GLU A 63 28.16 -9.40 -21.71
N GLN A 64 29.07 -10.38 -21.80
CA GLN A 64 29.51 -10.97 -23.07
C GLN A 64 28.63 -12.17 -23.49
N ASP A 65 27.76 -12.66 -22.62
CA ASP A 65 26.90 -13.77 -22.91
C ASP A 65 25.67 -13.30 -23.71
N ALA A 66 25.21 -14.12 -24.65
CA ALA A 66 24.00 -13.79 -25.41
C ALA A 66 22.75 -13.93 -24.54
N LEU A 67 21.99 -12.85 -24.35
CA LEU A 67 20.67 -12.90 -23.78
C LEU A 67 19.68 -13.35 -24.87
N THR A 68 19.41 -14.64 -24.92
CA THR A 68 18.53 -15.22 -25.94
C THR A 68 17.08 -15.30 -25.48
N CYS A 69 16.15 -15.45 -26.41
CA CYS A 69 14.73 -15.73 -26.11
C CYS A 69 14.56 -16.94 -25.18
N GLY A 70 15.35 -18.00 -25.38
CA GLY A 70 15.35 -19.16 -24.49
C GLY A 70 15.78 -18.82 -23.06
N LYS A 71 16.81 -17.98 -22.92
CA LYS A 71 17.27 -17.48 -21.62
C LYS A 71 16.25 -16.54 -20.94
N ALA A 72 15.65 -15.65 -21.70
CA ALA A 72 14.60 -14.75 -21.20
C ALA A 72 13.42 -15.51 -20.55
N LEU A 73 13.08 -16.68 -21.08
CA LEU A 73 12.03 -17.54 -20.55
C LEU A 73 12.40 -18.28 -19.24
N GLU A 74 13.66 -18.29 -18.84
CA GLU A 74 14.08 -18.90 -17.57
C GLU A 74 13.75 -18.00 -16.37
N LEU A 75 13.45 -16.70 -16.59
CA LEU A 75 13.19 -15.73 -15.52
C LEU A 75 11.72 -15.79 -15.10
N GLU A 76 11.48 -16.19 -13.86
CA GLU A 76 10.14 -16.24 -13.24
C GLU A 76 9.88 -15.06 -12.30
N GLU A 77 10.93 -14.44 -11.73
CA GLU A 77 10.84 -13.30 -10.84
C GLU A 77 11.86 -12.22 -11.19
N LEU A 78 11.43 -10.97 -11.26
CA LEU A 78 12.30 -9.80 -11.38
C LEU A 78 11.95 -8.79 -10.29
N ARG A 79 12.91 -8.50 -9.41
CA ARG A 79 12.74 -7.58 -8.29
C ARG A 79 13.83 -6.52 -8.32
N VAL A 80 13.43 -5.30 -8.59
CA VAL A 80 14.31 -4.14 -8.68
C VAL A 80 13.85 -3.07 -7.71
N GLY A 81 14.79 -2.59 -6.89
CA GLY A 81 14.50 -1.61 -5.85
C GLY A 81 14.37 -2.22 -4.45
N THR A 82 14.57 -1.39 -3.44
CA THR A 82 14.47 -1.80 -2.04
C THR A 82 13.00 -2.01 -1.64
N SER A 83 12.75 -3.03 -0.83
CA SER A 83 11.43 -3.30 -0.25
C SER A 83 10.86 -2.08 0.46
N ILE A 84 9.53 -1.90 0.37
CA ILE A 84 8.72 -0.84 1.00
C ILE A 84 8.94 -0.71 2.53
N GLU A 85 9.56 -1.70 3.17
CA GLU A 85 9.73 -1.76 4.63
C GLU A 85 10.59 -0.64 5.24
N ARG A 86 11.25 0.20 4.44
CA ARG A 86 12.04 1.35 4.92
C ARG A 86 11.45 2.73 4.66
N VAL A 87 10.24 2.83 4.14
CA VAL A 87 9.53 4.12 4.14
C VAL A 87 8.97 4.35 5.54
N VAL A 88 9.83 4.83 6.42
CA VAL A 88 9.47 5.27 7.76
C VAL A 88 8.54 6.47 7.59
N TYR A 89 7.29 6.33 8.04
CA TYR A 89 6.36 7.43 8.20
C TYR A 89 7.04 8.57 8.98
N GLY A 90 7.29 9.70 8.32
CA GLY A 90 7.73 10.94 8.97
C GLY A 90 9.17 11.41 8.73
N GLY A 91 9.98 10.76 7.91
CA GLY A 91 11.34 11.19 7.58
C GLY A 91 11.50 11.64 6.13
N THR A 92 12.05 12.83 5.94
CA THR A 92 12.28 13.53 4.66
C THR A 92 13.38 12.93 3.77
N LEU A 93 13.55 11.63 3.74
CA LEU A 93 14.52 10.98 2.87
C LEU A 93 13.79 9.97 1.97
N ARG A 94 13.37 10.46 0.78
CA ARG A 94 13.30 9.55 -0.36
C ARG A 94 14.74 9.15 -0.68
N PRO A 95 15.04 7.87 -0.87
CA PRO A 95 16.21 7.55 -1.66
C PRO A 95 16.03 8.29 -2.99
N SER A 96 17.08 8.96 -3.46
CA SER A 96 17.18 9.37 -4.87
C SER A 96 16.70 8.18 -5.70
N PRO A 97 15.87 8.37 -6.74
CA PRO A 97 15.50 7.24 -7.58
C PRO A 97 16.80 6.53 -7.97
N GLU A 98 16.88 5.28 -7.61
CA GLU A 98 17.90 4.41 -8.19
C GLU A 98 17.66 4.52 -9.70
N ALA A 99 18.69 4.52 -10.56
CA ALA A 99 18.64 4.85 -11.98
C ALA A 99 17.23 4.70 -12.62
N PRO A 100 16.65 5.79 -13.15
CA PRO A 100 15.33 5.73 -13.76
C PRO A 100 15.36 4.83 -14.99
N PHE A 101 14.30 4.07 -15.24
CA PHE A 101 14.15 3.37 -16.52
C PHE A 101 13.48 4.28 -17.52
N GLU A 102 14.21 4.63 -18.60
CA GLU A 102 13.66 5.47 -19.66
C GLU A 102 12.62 4.71 -20.51
N SER A 103 12.73 3.38 -20.58
CA SER A 103 11.83 2.52 -21.34
C SER A 103 11.76 1.11 -20.75
N LEU A 104 10.59 0.51 -20.80
CA LEU A 104 10.40 -0.91 -20.48
C LEU A 104 10.39 -1.82 -21.74
N ALA A 105 10.64 -1.28 -22.93
CA ALA A 105 10.66 -2.08 -24.16
C ALA A 105 11.78 -3.15 -24.10
N GLY A 106 11.42 -4.39 -24.39
CA GLY A 106 12.23 -5.59 -24.16
C GLY A 106 11.65 -6.49 -23.06
N LEU A 107 11.00 -5.88 -22.05
CA LEU A 107 10.42 -6.60 -20.90
C LEU A 107 9.33 -7.61 -21.32
N GLN A 108 8.57 -7.33 -22.39
CA GLN A 108 7.54 -8.21 -22.92
C GLN A 108 8.06 -9.62 -23.30
N ASN A 109 9.38 -9.78 -23.44
CA ASN A 109 10.03 -11.05 -23.77
C ASN A 109 10.24 -11.96 -22.55
N LEU A 110 10.06 -11.44 -21.33
CA LEU A 110 10.15 -12.19 -20.08
C LEU A 110 8.79 -12.85 -19.74
N SER A 111 8.20 -13.56 -20.70
CA SER A 111 6.78 -14.00 -20.63
C SER A 111 6.48 -15.03 -19.53
N ASN A 112 7.50 -15.64 -18.92
CA ASN A 112 7.33 -16.56 -17.78
C ASN A 112 7.34 -15.85 -16.42
N LEU A 113 7.49 -14.51 -16.40
CA LEU A 113 7.44 -13.78 -15.13
C LEU A 113 6.09 -13.97 -14.43
N THR A 114 6.18 -14.41 -13.18
CA THR A 114 5.05 -14.50 -12.25
C THR A 114 5.09 -13.37 -11.22
N THR A 115 6.27 -12.80 -10.98
CA THR A 115 6.49 -11.70 -10.05
C THR A 115 7.35 -10.61 -10.70
N LEU A 116 6.84 -9.39 -10.71
CA LEU A 116 7.55 -8.21 -11.18
C LEU A 116 7.46 -7.08 -10.15
N ASN A 117 8.62 -6.58 -9.74
CA ASN A 117 8.73 -5.45 -8.81
C ASN A 117 9.68 -4.39 -9.38
N LEU A 118 9.13 -3.22 -9.75
CA LEU A 118 9.85 -2.06 -10.30
C LEU A 118 9.46 -0.80 -9.52
N ILE A 119 9.84 -0.76 -8.24
CA ILE A 119 9.50 0.36 -7.34
C ILE A 119 10.42 1.55 -7.62
N ASN A 120 9.82 2.78 -7.67
CA ASN A 120 10.56 4.05 -7.70
C ASN A 120 11.58 4.16 -8.87
N ARG A 121 11.13 3.86 -10.09
CA ARG A 121 11.96 3.87 -11.32
C ARG A 121 11.56 4.97 -12.31
N LEU A 122 10.69 5.91 -11.89
CA LEU A 122 10.16 7.01 -12.72
C LEU A 122 9.46 6.54 -14.01
N ILE A 123 8.95 5.31 -14.02
CA ILE A 123 8.29 4.70 -15.18
C ILE A 123 7.05 5.51 -15.55
N THR A 124 6.92 5.84 -16.84
CA THR A 124 5.78 6.58 -17.40
C THR A 124 4.92 5.74 -18.32
N ASP A 125 5.48 4.72 -18.97
CA ASP A 125 4.79 3.79 -19.87
C ASP A 125 4.95 2.34 -19.38
N ILE A 126 3.82 1.68 -19.12
CA ILE A 126 3.75 0.29 -18.69
C ILE A 126 3.21 -0.66 -19.76
N SER A 127 3.12 -0.20 -21.02
CA SER A 127 2.59 -1.02 -22.13
C SER A 127 3.27 -2.37 -22.26
N PRO A 128 4.61 -2.50 -22.14
CA PRO A 128 5.30 -3.79 -22.24
C PRO A 128 4.88 -4.79 -21.15
N ILE A 129 4.45 -4.32 -19.98
CA ILE A 129 3.99 -5.17 -18.87
C ILE A 129 2.68 -5.87 -19.25
N GLY A 130 1.81 -5.23 -20.04
CA GLY A 130 0.54 -5.78 -20.46
C GLY A 130 0.63 -7.09 -21.27
N GLU A 131 1.82 -7.46 -21.74
CA GLU A 131 2.08 -8.72 -22.47
C GLU A 131 2.53 -9.89 -21.55
N LEU A 132 2.75 -9.62 -20.25
CA LEU A 132 3.23 -10.60 -19.27
C LEU A 132 2.06 -11.35 -18.61
N ALA A 133 1.34 -12.15 -19.40
CA ALA A 133 0.08 -12.78 -19.00
C ALA A 133 0.18 -13.73 -17.79
N ASN A 134 1.38 -14.21 -17.44
CA ASN A 134 1.60 -15.12 -16.31
C ASN A 134 1.80 -14.39 -14.96
N LEU A 135 1.79 -13.04 -14.96
CA LEU A 135 1.98 -12.27 -13.73
C LEU A 135 0.88 -12.55 -12.70
N ARG A 136 1.32 -12.83 -11.48
CA ARG A 136 0.49 -12.96 -10.28
C ARG A 136 0.73 -11.85 -9.28
N ASN A 137 1.97 -11.38 -9.19
CA ASN A 137 2.36 -10.32 -8.29
C ASN A 137 3.04 -9.19 -9.06
N LEU A 138 2.42 -8.03 -9.06
CA LEU A 138 2.92 -6.83 -9.73
C LEU A 138 3.03 -5.67 -8.75
N ASN A 139 4.24 -5.12 -8.61
CA ASN A 139 4.49 -3.96 -7.78
C ASN A 139 5.20 -2.86 -8.58
N LEU A 140 4.49 -1.77 -8.83
CA LEU A 140 4.93 -0.58 -9.54
C LEU A 140 4.76 0.67 -8.66
N HIS A 141 4.89 0.52 -7.34
CA HIS A 141 4.74 1.60 -6.37
C HIS A 141 5.69 2.77 -6.65
N THR A 142 5.20 3.99 -6.47
CA THR A 142 6.00 5.21 -6.61
C THR A 142 6.64 5.35 -8.01
N ASN A 143 5.83 5.36 -9.06
CA ASN A 143 6.22 5.64 -10.43
C ASN A 143 5.40 6.84 -10.98
N TRP A 144 5.36 7.04 -12.31
CA TRP A 144 4.81 8.24 -12.92
C TRP A 144 3.81 7.96 -14.04
N PHE A 145 3.32 6.75 -14.18
CA PHE A 145 2.29 6.40 -15.16
C PHE A 145 0.89 6.73 -14.60
N SER A 146 0.02 7.18 -15.49
CA SER A 146 -1.42 7.39 -15.21
C SER A 146 -2.32 6.38 -15.92
N ASP A 147 -1.87 5.89 -17.08
CA ASP A 147 -2.62 4.87 -17.85
C ASP A 147 -2.27 3.47 -17.36
N ILE A 148 -3.27 2.77 -16.82
CA ILE A 148 -3.19 1.37 -16.42
C ILE A 148 -3.97 0.42 -17.34
N SER A 149 -4.43 0.89 -18.50
CA SER A 149 -5.15 0.07 -19.48
C SER A 149 -4.40 -1.19 -19.92
N PRO A 150 -3.03 -1.22 -19.99
CA PRO A 150 -2.28 -2.43 -20.28
C PRO A 150 -2.53 -3.57 -19.30
N LEU A 151 -2.85 -3.25 -18.03
CA LEU A 151 -3.07 -4.25 -16.98
C LEU A 151 -4.36 -5.06 -17.17
N SER A 152 -5.30 -4.60 -18.00
CA SER A 152 -6.61 -5.25 -18.20
C SER A 152 -6.52 -6.70 -18.71
N LYS A 153 -5.39 -7.06 -19.32
CA LYS A 153 -5.13 -8.42 -19.84
C LYS A 153 -4.57 -9.39 -18.78
N LEU A 154 -4.08 -8.88 -17.65
CA LEU A 154 -3.35 -9.66 -16.65
C LEU A 154 -4.32 -10.32 -15.64
N THR A 155 -5.22 -11.16 -16.16
CA THR A 155 -6.33 -11.75 -15.39
C THR A 155 -5.90 -12.77 -14.32
N ASP A 156 -4.62 -13.13 -14.28
CA ASP A 156 -4.03 -14.02 -13.28
C ASP A 156 -3.45 -13.28 -12.06
N LEU A 157 -3.51 -11.95 -12.06
CA LEU A 157 -3.02 -11.14 -10.94
C LEU A 157 -3.77 -11.46 -9.64
N GLU A 158 -2.98 -11.76 -8.59
CA GLU A 158 -3.44 -11.96 -7.22
C GLU A 158 -3.07 -10.78 -6.31
N GLU A 159 -1.95 -10.11 -6.59
CA GLU A 159 -1.49 -8.90 -5.90
C GLU A 159 -1.11 -7.82 -6.90
N LEU A 160 -1.68 -6.62 -6.70
CA LEU A 160 -1.37 -5.44 -7.50
C LEU A 160 -1.09 -4.25 -6.58
N ILE A 161 0.10 -3.67 -6.72
CA ILE A 161 0.51 -2.45 -6.02
C ILE A 161 0.91 -1.41 -7.06
N VAL A 162 0.05 -0.42 -7.27
CA VAL A 162 0.25 0.70 -8.20
C VAL A 162 0.06 2.05 -7.51
N SER A 163 0.14 2.06 -6.20
CA SER A 163 -0.02 3.26 -5.39
C SER A 163 1.12 4.26 -5.57
N GLU A 164 0.83 5.51 -5.22
CA GLU A 164 1.74 6.65 -5.41
C GLU A 164 2.11 6.86 -6.89
N ASN A 165 1.13 6.67 -7.76
CA ASN A 165 1.14 7.04 -9.18
C ASN A 165 -0.02 8.00 -9.48
N PRO A 166 0.04 8.82 -10.52
CA PRO A 166 -1.01 9.77 -10.88
C PRO A 166 -2.22 9.11 -11.56
N ILE A 167 -2.76 8.03 -10.96
CA ILE A 167 -3.86 7.25 -11.51
C ILE A 167 -5.20 7.89 -11.10
N ALA A 168 -6.10 8.10 -12.05
CA ALA A 168 -7.47 8.54 -11.80
C ALA A 168 -8.52 7.54 -12.33
N ASP A 169 -8.21 6.83 -13.41
CA ASP A 169 -9.09 5.81 -14.00
C ASP A 169 -8.58 4.41 -13.67
N ILE A 170 -9.43 3.61 -13.03
CA ILE A 170 -9.16 2.22 -12.67
C ILE A 170 -10.06 1.22 -13.41
N SER A 171 -10.68 1.63 -14.52
CA SER A 171 -11.56 0.78 -15.32
C SER A 171 -10.90 -0.53 -15.78
N ALA A 172 -9.58 -0.49 -16.02
CA ALA A 172 -8.77 -1.66 -16.38
C ALA A 172 -8.78 -2.78 -15.34
N LEU A 173 -9.15 -2.50 -14.08
CA LEU A 173 -9.15 -3.49 -13.00
C LEU A 173 -10.39 -4.38 -12.98
N ALA A 174 -11.47 -4.02 -13.68
CA ALA A 174 -12.78 -4.69 -13.58
C ALA A 174 -12.73 -6.21 -13.89
N GLY A 175 -11.78 -6.64 -14.75
CA GLY A 175 -11.61 -8.06 -15.12
C GLY A 175 -10.66 -8.86 -14.23
N LEU A 176 -9.96 -8.23 -13.29
CA LEU A 176 -8.91 -8.86 -12.48
C LEU A 176 -9.49 -9.58 -11.24
N THR A 177 -10.43 -10.48 -11.47
CA THR A 177 -11.26 -11.11 -10.42
C THR A 177 -10.49 -12.04 -9.46
N LYS A 178 -9.23 -12.37 -9.76
CA LYS A 178 -8.37 -13.16 -8.86
C LYS A 178 -7.64 -12.30 -7.82
N LEU A 179 -7.74 -10.97 -7.90
CA LEU A 179 -7.06 -10.05 -6.96
C LEU A 179 -7.50 -10.30 -5.53
N ARG A 180 -6.50 -10.51 -4.67
CA ARG A 180 -6.63 -10.66 -3.22
C ARG A 180 -6.08 -9.45 -2.47
N ARG A 181 -5.09 -8.77 -3.03
CA ARG A 181 -4.48 -7.57 -2.47
C ARG A 181 -4.36 -6.48 -3.54
N LEU A 182 -4.94 -5.33 -3.24
CA LEU A 182 -4.92 -4.17 -4.13
C LEU A 182 -4.51 -2.92 -3.36
N HIS A 183 -3.42 -2.28 -3.81
CA HIS A 183 -3.00 -0.97 -3.34
C HIS A 183 -3.03 0.01 -4.52
N VAL A 184 -3.95 0.96 -4.45
CA VAL A 184 -4.15 2.00 -5.47
C VAL A 184 -4.44 3.35 -4.81
N HIS A 185 -3.79 3.58 -3.66
CA HIS A 185 -3.91 4.87 -2.98
C HIS A 185 -3.16 5.99 -3.69
N GLY A 186 -3.65 7.20 -3.51
CA GLY A 186 -3.13 8.39 -4.15
C GLY A 186 -1.76 8.85 -3.62
N LEU A 187 -1.38 10.06 -4.05
CA LEU A 187 -0.13 10.71 -3.66
C LEU A 187 -0.30 11.48 -2.35
N TYR A 188 0.68 11.42 -1.48
CA TYR A 188 0.74 12.31 -0.33
C TYR A 188 0.98 13.77 -0.75
N PRO A 189 0.49 14.78 -0.01
CA PRO A 189 0.63 16.19 -0.39
C PRO A 189 2.08 16.64 -0.62
N TYR A 190 3.04 16.11 0.14
CA TYR A 190 4.47 16.44 -0.06
C TYR A 190 5.03 15.86 -1.35
N GLN A 191 4.51 14.74 -1.82
CA GLN A 191 4.88 14.13 -3.08
C GLN A 191 4.31 14.92 -4.25
N LEU A 192 3.09 15.39 -4.13
CA LEU A 192 2.45 16.27 -5.09
C LEU A 192 3.25 17.57 -5.28
N GLN A 193 3.71 18.18 -4.20
CA GLN A 193 4.55 19.40 -4.27
C GLN A 193 5.89 19.12 -4.94
N HIS A 194 6.49 17.96 -4.67
CA HIS A 194 7.74 17.56 -5.33
C HIS A 194 7.54 17.34 -6.83
N TYR A 195 6.42 16.71 -7.22
CA TYR A 195 6.03 16.54 -8.62
C TYR A 195 5.88 17.89 -9.34
N LEU A 196 5.17 18.84 -8.74
CA LEU A 196 4.95 20.17 -9.31
C LEU A 196 6.25 20.97 -9.46
N ASN A 197 7.24 20.75 -8.60
CA ASN A 197 8.53 21.43 -8.64
C ASN A 197 9.54 20.80 -9.61
N TYR A 198 9.36 19.53 -9.97
CA TYR A 198 10.25 18.80 -10.89
C TYR A 198 9.73 18.90 -12.33
N ASN A 199 9.80 20.12 -12.89
CA ASN A 199 9.29 20.41 -14.24
C ASN A 199 10.33 20.03 -15.30
N ASP A 200 10.62 18.75 -15.46
CA ASP A 200 11.60 18.21 -16.41
C ASP A 200 11.00 17.85 -17.79
N GLY A 201 9.92 18.55 -18.20
CA GLY A 201 9.26 18.35 -19.50
C GLY A 201 8.05 17.42 -19.45
N ARG A 202 7.61 17.00 -18.26
CA ARG A 202 6.36 16.22 -18.07
C ARG A 202 5.15 17.13 -18.22
N ASP A 203 4.02 16.54 -18.63
CA ASP A 203 2.80 17.29 -18.89
C ASP A 203 2.39 18.13 -17.66
N PRO A 204 2.46 19.47 -17.74
CA PRO A 204 2.06 20.35 -16.63
C PRO A 204 0.53 20.32 -16.38
N ASN A 205 -0.24 19.64 -17.23
CA ASN A 205 -1.69 19.53 -17.12
C ASN A 205 -2.15 18.23 -16.43
N VAL A 206 -1.23 17.39 -15.94
CA VAL A 206 -1.62 16.25 -15.11
C VAL A 206 -2.22 16.78 -13.81
N VAL A 207 -3.53 16.93 -13.80
CA VAL A 207 -4.30 17.29 -12.61
C VAL A 207 -4.48 16.02 -11.80
N PHE A 208 -3.84 15.97 -10.62
CA PHE A 208 -4.02 14.87 -9.68
C PHE A 208 -5.38 14.98 -8.99
N ASN A 209 -6.43 14.60 -9.70
CA ASN A 209 -7.78 14.58 -9.10
C ASN A 209 -8.00 13.36 -8.19
N GLY A 210 -7.08 12.39 -8.22
CA GLY A 210 -7.28 11.11 -7.56
C GLY A 210 -8.43 10.30 -8.17
N ILE A 211 -8.61 9.10 -7.64
CA ILE A 211 -9.69 8.21 -8.05
C ILE A 211 -11.00 8.72 -7.42
N THR A 212 -12.05 8.82 -8.24
CA THR A 212 -13.42 9.15 -7.80
C THR A 212 -14.35 7.95 -7.96
N ASP A 213 -14.25 7.25 -9.09
CA ASP A 213 -15.10 6.10 -9.42
C ASP A 213 -14.39 4.79 -9.11
N ILE A 214 -14.96 4.02 -8.19
CA ILE A 214 -14.50 2.67 -7.82
C ILE A 214 -15.46 1.56 -8.27
N SER A 215 -16.39 1.85 -9.18
CA SER A 215 -17.30 0.85 -9.75
C SER A 215 -16.56 -0.36 -10.36
N PRO A 216 -15.34 -0.22 -10.94
CA PRO A 216 -14.58 -1.38 -11.43
C PRO A 216 -14.22 -2.41 -10.35
N LEU A 217 -14.25 -2.04 -9.06
CA LEU A 217 -13.92 -2.96 -7.97
C LEU A 217 -15.09 -3.90 -7.59
N ALA A 218 -16.31 -3.63 -8.02
CA ALA A 218 -17.51 -4.35 -7.56
C ALA A 218 -17.47 -5.87 -7.81
N GLY A 219 -16.75 -6.32 -8.85
CA GLY A 219 -16.58 -7.74 -9.21
C GLY A 219 -15.40 -8.43 -8.53
N LEU A 220 -14.54 -7.73 -7.79
CA LEU A 220 -13.29 -8.27 -7.23
C LEU A 220 -13.52 -8.98 -5.88
N THR A 221 -14.41 -9.96 -5.86
CA THR A 221 -14.91 -10.61 -4.64
C THR A 221 -13.87 -11.46 -3.88
N GLU A 222 -12.69 -11.69 -4.47
CA GLU A 222 -11.57 -12.36 -3.80
C GLU A 222 -10.72 -11.42 -2.94
N LEU A 223 -10.96 -10.09 -3.00
CA LEU A 223 -10.19 -9.10 -2.24
C LEU A 223 -10.28 -9.35 -0.74
N ARG A 224 -9.10 -9.35 -0.11
CA ARG A 224 -8.89 -9.46 1.34
C ARG A 224 -8.27 -8.20 1.92
N LEU A 225 -7.44 -7.52 1.15
CA LEU A 225 -6.81 -6.27 1.53
C LEU A 225 -7.01 -5.24 0.41
N LEU A 226 -7.58 -4.08 0.79
CA LEU A 226 -7.79 -2.95 -0.12
C LEU A 226 -7.27 -1.66 0.50
N ARG A 227 -6.39 -0.95 -0.21
CA ARG A 227 -5.89 0.38 0.15
C ARG A 227 -6.20 1.35 -0.98
N ILE A 228 -7.18 2.24 -0.74
CA ILE A 228 -7.66 3.27 -1.67
C ILE A 228 -7.77 4.65 -1.00
N HIS A 229 -6.95 4.88 0.02
CA HIS A 229 -6.86 6.17 0.72
C HIS A 229 -6.17 7.24 -0.12
N LEU A 230 -6.20 8.51 0.32
CA LEU A 230 -5.62 9.64 -0.41
C LEU A 230 -6.17 9.77 -1.84
N ASN A 231 -7.50 9.70 -1.99
CA ASN A 231 -8.24 9.85 -3.23
C ASN A 231 -9.39 10.86 -3.04
N THR A 232 -10.33 10.91 -3.96
CA THR A 232 -11.49 11.80 -3.89
C THR A 232 -12.81 11.02 -3.93
N ILE A 233 -12.79 9.80 -3.37
CA ILE A 233 -13.92 8.88 -3.37
C ILE A 233 -15.00 9.38 -2.42
N SER A 234 -16.25 9.41 -2.88
CA SER A 234 -17.44 9.69 -2.06
C SER A 234 -18.41 8.51 -2.01
N ASP A 235 -18.53 7.74 -3.08
CA ASP A 235 -19.39 6.55 -3.16
C ASP A 235 -18.57 5.26 -3.02
N ILE A 236 -18.86 4.50 -1.96
CA ILE A 236 -18.27 3.19 -1.70
C ILE A 236 -19.25 2.03 -1.89
N SER A 237 -20.40 2.27 -2.51
CA SER A 237 -21.40 1.23 -2.81
C SER A 237 -20.84 0.03 -3.59
N PRO A 238 -19.80 0.19 -4.47
CA PRO A 238 -19.18 -0.95 -5.14
C PRO A 238 -18.49 -1.96 -4.20
N LEU A 239 -18.19 -1.57 -2.94
CA LEU A 239 -17.54 -2.47 -1.98
C LEU A 239 -18.51 -3.45 -1.30
N ALA A 240 -19.83 -3.27 -1.43
CA ALA A 240 -20.84 -3.99 -0.65
C ALA A 240 -20.74 -5.53 -0.73
N ASN A 241 -20.26 -6.07 -1.86
CA ASN A 241 -20.13 -7.51 -2.07
C ASN A 241 -18.74 -8.08 -1.79
N LEU A 242 -17.77 -7.26 -1.36
CA LEU A 242 -16.40 -7.71 -1.10
C LEU A 242 -16.26 -8.34 0.31
N THR A 243 -17.10 -9.32 0.59
CA THR A 243 -17.28 -9.91 1.92
C THR A 243 -16.04 -10.65 2.46
N LYS A 244 -15.02 -10.89 1.63
CA LYS A 244 -13.73 -11.46 2.05
C LYS A 244 -12.74 -10.42 2.58
N LEU A 245 -13.08 -9.13 2.52
CA LEU A 245 -12.21 -8.06 3.04
C LEU A 245 -11.98 -8.24 4.55
N THR A 246 -10.71 -8.20 4.92
CA THR A 246 -10.22 -8.21 6.30
C THR A 246 -9.53 -6.90 6.67
N HIS A 247 -8.91 -6.21 5.68
CA HIS A 247 -8.19 -4.96 5.86
C HIS A 247 -8.64 -3.95 4.83
N LEU A 248 -9.18 -2.83 5.30
CA LEU A 248 -9.69 -1.76 4.45
C LEU A 248 -9.16 -0.40 4.90
N ARG A 249 -8.52 0.33 3.98
CA ARG A 249 -8.05 1.71 4.22
C ARG A 249 -8.70 2.66 3.23
N LEU A 250 -9.53 3.56 3.78
CA LEU A 250 -10.35 4.55 3.07
C LEU A 250 -10.06 5.98 3.51
N TYR A 251 -9.08 6.20 4.39
CA TYR A 251 -8.82 7.52 4.96
C TYR A 251 -8.41 8.55 3.91
N ASP A 252 -8.54 9.85 4.23
CA ASP A 252 -8.28 10.95 3.30
C ASP A 252 -9.10 10.81 1.99
N ASN A 253 -10.43 10.75 2.12
CA ASN A 253 -11.41 10.73 1.05
C ASN A 253 -12.58 11.69 1.36
N GLN A 254 -13.70 11.57 0.65
CA GLN A 254 -14.88 12.42 0.81
C GLN A 254 -16.14 11.62 1.19
N ILE A 255 -15.96 10.49 1.88
CA ILE A 255 -16.99 9.51 2.19
C ILE A 255 -17.92 10.05 3.29
N GLU A 256 -19.23 10.06 3.04
CA GLU A 256 -20.27 10.38 4.04
C GLU A 256 -21.05 9.12 4.46
N ASP A 257 -21.40 8.28 3.51
CA ASP A 257 -22.19 7.06 3.72
C ASP A 257 -21.30 5.81 3.66
N ILE A 258 -21.29 5.05 4.76
CA ILE A 258 -20.60 3.77 4.88
C ILE A 258 -21.55 2.57 4.94
N SER A 259 -22.82 2.73 4.56
CA SER A 259 -23.83 1.66 4.59
C SER A 259 -23.43 0.41 3.78
N ALA A 260 -22.64 0.60 2.72
CA ALA A 260 -22.05 -0.48 1.91
C ALA A 260 -21.17 -1.43 2.73
N LEU A 261 -20.64 -1.01 3.87
CA LEU A 261 -19.81 -1.85 4.72
C LEU A 261 -20.61 -2.85 5.58
N ALA A 262 -21.92 -2.72 5.72
CA ALA A 262 -22.75 -3.50 6.64
C ALA A 262 -22.62 -5.04 6.48
N GLY A 263 -22.30 -5.51 5.26
CA GLY A 263 -22.09 -6.94 4.94
C GLY A 263 -20.66 -7.44 5.18
N LEU A 264 -19.69 -6.56 5.45
CA LEU A 264 -18.26 -6.89 5.52
C LEU A 264 -17.82 -7.35 6.92
N SER A 265 -18.51 -8.35 7.48
CA SER A 265 -18.32 -8.82 8.87
C SER A 265 -16.95 -9.44 9.16
N ASN A 266 -16.13 -9.70 8.14
CA ASN A 266 -14.78 -10.24 8.27
C ASN A 266 -13.71 -9.14 8.48
N LEU A 267 -14.09 -7.85 8.52
CA LEU A 267 -13.13 -6.77 8.75
C LEU A 267 -12.50 -6.87 10.14
N VAL A 268 -11.18 -6.85 10.15
CA VAL A 268 -10.30 -6.82 11.33
C VAL A 268 -9.68 -5.44 11.49
N LEU A 269 -9.38 -4.77 10.36
CA LEU A 269 -8.85 -3.43 10.32
C LEU A 269 -9.68 -2.55 9.39
N LEU A 270 -10.16 -1.41 9.92
CA LEU A 270 -10.78 -0.34 9.14
C LEU A 270 -10.15 1.01 9.50
N TRP A 271 -9.50 1.66 8.53
CA TRP A 271 -9.03 3.04 8.65
C TRP A 271 -9.81 3.93 7.69
N ALA A 272 -10.68 4.77 8.25
CA ALA A 272 -11.56 5.68 7.50
C ALA A 272 -11.54 7.10 8.10
N HIS A 273 -10.42 7.48 8.74
CA HIS A 273 -10.22 8.82 9.26
C HIS A 273 -10.14 9.87 8.14
N ASN A 274 -10.33 11.13 8.49
CA ASN A 274 -10.33 12.26 7.56
C ASN A 274 -11.31 12.02 6.38
N ASN A 275 -12.59 11.91 6.73
CA ASN A 275 -13.74 11.78 5.85
C ASN A 275 -14.88 12.68 6.34
N ARG A 276 -16.13 12.43 5.92
CA ARG A 276 -17.32 13.18 6.32
C ARG A 276 -18.38 12.29 6.98
N ILE A 277 -17.91 11.17 7.59
CA ILE A 277 -18.79 10.13 8.15
C ILE A 277 -19.53 10.69 9.37
N LYS A 278 -20.86 10.45 9.42
CA LYS A 278 -21.72 10.81 10.56
C LYS A 278 -22.34 9.58 11.22
N ASN A 279 -22.75 8.61 10.42
CA ASN A 279 -23.42 7.41 10.88
C ASN A 279 -22.53 6.18 10.69
N ILE A 280 -22.31 5.44 11.77
CA ILE A 280 -21.48 4.22 11.78
C ILE A 280 -22.26 2.95 12.10
N GLU A 281 -23.60 2.98 12.00
CA GLU A 281 -24.47 1.83 12.27
C GLU A 281 -24.12 0.61 11.41
N ALA A 282 -23.62 0.83 10.20
CA ALA A 282 -23.12 -0.22 9.32
C ALA A 282 -22.02 -1.10 9.94
N LEU A 283 -21.34 -0.62 10.98
CA LEU A 283 -20.26 -1.34 11.65
C LEU A 283 -20.77 -2.28 12.77
N ALA A 284 -22.06 -2.23 13.15
CA ALA A 284 -22.60 -2.89 14.35
C ALA A 284 -22.38 -4.42 14.42
N ASN A 285 -22.16 -5.08 13.25
CA ASN A 285 -21.96 -6.54 13.20
C ASN A 285 -20.49 -6.96 13.02
N MET A 286 -19.53 -6.03 13.10
CA MET A 286 -18.10 -6.30 12.89
C MET A 286 -17.42 -6.72 14.19
N ASN A 287 -17.91 -7.80 14.81
CA ASN A 287 -17.45 -8.24 16.13
C ASN A 287 -15.97 -8.68 16.18
N GLY A 288 -15.35 -8.97 15.02
CA GLY A 288 -13.93 -9.32 14.87
C GLY A 288 -12.99 -8.14 14.70
N MET A 289 -13.51 -6.89 14.75
CA MET A 289 -12.70 -5.69 14.58
C MET A 289 -11.65 -5.57 15.68
N GLN A 290 -10.39 -5.37 15.30
CA GLN A 290 -9.26 -5.16 16.21
C GLN A 290 -8.71 -3.73 16.14
N GLN A 291 -8.74 -3.12 14.96
CA GLN A 291 -8.21 -1.77 14.74
C GLN A 291 -9.23 -0.91 13.98
N LEU A 292 -9.70 0.14 14.61
CA LEU A 292 -10.66 1.07 14.02
C LEU A 292 -10.17 2.51 14.15
N SER A 293 -10.00 3.19 13.01
CA SER A 293 -9.65 4.60 12.97
C SER A 293 -10.73 5.39 12.22
N LEU A 294 -11.37 6.28 12.94
CA LEU A 294 -12.45 7.15 12.49
C LEU A 294 -12.21 8.62 12.92
N ASN A 295 -10.96 8.98 13.23
CA ASN A 295 -10.60 10.37 13.55
C ASN A 295 -11.05 11.33 12.44
N ASP A 296 -11.22 12.59 12.76
CA ASP A 296 -11.46 13.65 11.77
C ASP A 296 -12.69 13.34 10.89
N ASN A 297 -13.83 13.12 11.55
CA ASN A 297 -15.14 12.89 10.95
C ASN A 297 -16.19 13.77 11.68
N ALA A 298 -17.48 13.49 11.49
CA ALA A 298 -18.57 14.20 12.15
C ALA A 298 -19.49 13.24 12.94
N ILE A 299 -18.87 12.27 13.64
CA ILE A 299 -19.57 11.19 14.34
C ILE A 299 -20.00 11.71 15.72
N ALA A 300 -21.29 11.56 16.06
CA ALA A 300 -21.83 11.84 17.37
C ALA A 300 -22.23 10.56 18.15
N GLU A 301 -22.72 9.52 17.43
CA GLU A 301 -23.25 8.32 18.02
C GLU A 301 -22.32 7.11 17.74
N ILE A 302 -21.91 6.41 18.80
CA ILE A 302 -21.01 5.26 18.71
C ILE A 302 -21.60 3.94 19.27
N SER A 303 -22.92 3.88 19.41
CA SER A 303 -23.62 2.67 19.91
C SER A 303 -23.31 1.41 19.13
N ALA A 304 -23.05 1.55 17.81
CA ALA A 304 -22.62 0.46 16.92
C ALA A 304 -21.35 -0.28 17.41
N LEU A 305 -20.47 0.37 18.20
CA LEU A 305 -19.21 -0.22 18.67
C LEU A 305 -19.39 -1.19 19.86
N SER A 306 -20.57 -1.21 20.50
CA SER A 306 -20.82 -1.85 21.80
C SER A 306 -20.55 -3.37 21.86
N ARG A 307 -20.42 -4.04 20.69
CA ARG A 307 -20.16 -5.49 20.57
C ARG A 307 -18.76 -5.82 20.06
N MET A 308 -17.92 -4.84 19.81
CA MET A 308 -16.56 -5.03 19.28
C MET A 308 -15.57 -5.40 20.40
N GLU A 309 -15.85 -6.48 21.12
CA GLU A 309 -15.08 -6.88 22.32
C GLU A 309 -13.61 -7.26 22.04
N GLN A 310 -13.24 -7.45 20.75
CA GLN A 310 -11.86 -7.73 20.33
C GLN A 310 -11.08 -6.46 19.93
N LEU A 311 -11.70 -5.27 20.05
CA LEU A 311 -11.09 -4.02 19.63
C LEU A 311 -9.93 -3.65 20.59
N GLU A 312 -8.72 -3.55 20.00
CA GLU A 312 -7.50 -3.21 20.73
C GLU A 312 -7.09 -1.74 20.51
N TYR A 313 -7.33 -1.22 19.32
CA TYR A 313 -6.94 0.14 18.92
C TYR A 313 -8.16 0.89 18.39
N LEU A 314 -8.57 1.95 19.09
CA LEU A 314 -9.70 2.78 18.71
C LEU A 314 -9.31 4.25 18.68
N PHE A 315 -9.44 4.87 17.49
CA PHE A 315 -9.12 6.26 17.25
C PHE A 315 -10.37 7.00 16.79
N LEU A 316 -10.87 7.93 17.63
CA LEU A 316 -12.11 8.70 17.44
C LEU A 316 -11.92 10.19 17.67
N SER A 317 -10.66 10.67 17.63
CA SER A 317 -10.34 12.07 17.84
C SER A 317 -10.98 12.98 16.79
N ASN A 318 -11.28 14.24 17.15
CA ASN A 318 -11.86 15.24 16.25
C ASN A 318 -13.21 14.76 15.68
N ASN A 319 -14.18 14.50 16.57
CA ASN A 319 -15.55 14.13 16.26
C ASN A 319 -16.51 14.92 17.19
N ASP A 320 -17.81 14.61 17.14
CA ASP A 320 -18.85 15.28 17.95
C ASP A 320 -19.36 14.38 19.09
N ILE A 321 -18.58 13.40 19.55
CA ILE A 321 -19.00 12.35 20.49
C ILE A 321 -19.18 12.93 21.89
N ALA A 322 -20.34 12.67 22.51
CA ALA A 322 -20.63 13.03 23.90
C ALA A 322 -20.82 11.78 24.78
N ASP A 323 -21.54 10.76 24.30
CA ASP A 323 -21.80 9.53 25.03
C ASP A 323 -20.85 8.40 24.57
N ILE A 324 -20.03 7.94 25.52
CA ILE A 324 -19.09 6.82 25.32
C ILE A 324 -19.52 5.55 26.06
N SER A 325 -20.78 5.43 26.47
CA SER A 325 -21.30 4.27 27.21
C SER A 325 -21.14 2.95 26.44
N ALA A 326 -21.13 3.01 25.11
CA ALA A 326 -20.88 1.86 24.22
C ALA A 326 -19.52 1.19 24.45
N LEU A 327 -18.52 1.93 24.97
CA LEU A 327 -17.16 1.41 25.18
C LEU A 327 -17.02 0.53 26.43
N ARG A 328 -18.03 0.48 27.32
CA ARG A 328 -17.97 -0.16 28.65
C ARG A 328 -17.49 -1.62 28.62
N ARG A 329 -17.74 -2.35 27.55
CA ARG A 329 -17.41 -3.79 27.42
C ARG A 329 -16.17 -4.07 26.59
N LEU A 330 -15.51 -3.06 26.08
CA LEU A 330 -14.38 -3.23 25.18
C LEU A 330 -13.08 -3.48 25.96
N HIS A 331 -13.06 -4.55 26.75
CA HIS A 331 -11.97 -4.86 27.68
C HIS A 331 -10.63 -5.17 27.01
N ALA A 332 -10.60 -5.44 25.69
CA ALA A 332 -9.38 -5.65 24.93
C ALA A 332 -8.64 -4.35 24.57
N LEU A 333 -9.29 -3.16 24.75
CA LEU A 333 -8.71 -1.88 24.38
C LEU A 333 -7.39 -1.61 25.10
N GLN A 334 -6.36 -1.34 24.30
CA GLN A 334 -5.03 -0.96 24.72
C GLN A 334 -4.75 0.53 24.43
N VAL A 335 -5.22 1.02 23.28
CA VAL A 335 -5.08 2.41 22.86
C VAL A 335 -6.45 2.99 22.54
N LEU A 336 -6.80 4.08 23.22
CA LEU A 336 -8.05 4.80 23.03
C LEU A 336 -7.77 6.28 22.89
N ARG A 337 -8.05 6.85 21.72
CA ARG A 337 -7.91 8.29 21.47
C ARG A 337 -9.26 8.91 21.20
N LEU A 338 -9.62 9.89 22.04
CA LEU A 338 -10.91 10.59 22.06
C LEU A 338 -10.73 12.11 22.12
N GLU A 339 -9.56 12.62 21.70
CA GLU A 339 -9.26 14.04 21.74
C GLU A 339 -10.27 14.86 20.94
N ASN A 340 -10.52 16.08 21.40
CA ASN A 340 -11.37 17.05 20.70
C ASN A 340 -12.75 16.46 20.35
N ASN A 341 -13.48 16.09 21.41
CA ASN A 341 -14.87 15.63 21.41
C ASN A 341 -15.69 16.41 22.44
N ASN A 342 -16.93 16.00 22.71
CA ASN A 342 -17.86 16.63 23.64
C ASN A 342 -18.08 15.81 24.93
N ILE A 343 -17.10 14.98 25.31
CA ILE A 343 -17.21 14.01 26.41
C ILE A 343 -17.27 14.73 27.76
N THR A 344 -18.21 14.35 28.60
CA THR A 344 -18.37 14.87 29.96
C THR A 344 -18.33 13.76 31.02
N ASP A 345 -18.68 12.52 30.67
CA ASP A 345 -18.70 11.36 31.54
C ASP A 345 -17.76 10.26 31.03
N VAL A 346 -16.82 9.85 31.86
CA VAL A 346 -15.83 8.79 31.56
C VAL A 346 -16.09 7.52 32.36
N SER A 347 -17.28 7.35 32.94
CA SER A 347 -17.63 6.18 33.77
C SER A 347 -17.55 4.87 32.99
N ALA A 348 -17.78 4.91 31.69
CA ALA A 348 -17.65 3.73 30.81
C ALA A 348 -16.23 3.17 30.75
N LEU A 349 -15.22 3.98 31.05
CA LEU A 349 -13.80 3.60 30.98
C LEU A 349 -13.28 2.92 32.27
N ALA A 350 -14.07 2.95 33.35
CA ALA A 350 -13.66 2.40 34.65
C ALA A 350 -13.31 0.89 34.64
N GLY A 351 -13.87 0.13 33.70
CA GLY A 351 -13.62 -1.31 33.55
C GLY A 351 -12.56 -1.72 32.51
N LEU A 352 -11.95 -0.77 31.79
CA LEU A 352 -11.04 -1.04 30.69
C LEU A 352 -9.59 -1.26 31.18
N GLY A 353 -9.35 -2.34 31.91
CA GLY A 353 -8.10 -2.61 32.62
C GLY A 353 -6.85 -2.87 31.74
N ASN A 354 -6.99 -2.99 30.43
CA ASN A 354 -5.88 -3.22 29.51
C ASN A 354 -5.36 -1.94 28.82
N LEU A 355 -5.93 -0.78 29.15
CA LEU A 355 -5.49 0.49 28.58
C LEU A 355 -4.04 0.79 28.91
N ARG A 356 -3.27 1.16 27.91
CA ARG A 356 -1.88 1.62 27.96
C ARG A 356 -1.76 3.07 27.52
N GLU A 357 -2.64 3.52 26.63
CA GLU A 357 -2.72 4.88 26.14
C GLU A 357 -4.18 5.33 26.13
N LEU A 358 -4.49 6.41 26.84
CA LEU A 358 -5.79 7.06 26.86
C LEU A 358 -5.61 8.55 26.62
N SER A 359 -6.18 9.08 25.54
CA SER A 359 -6.22 10.51 25.31
C SER A 359 -7.65 11.02 25.33
N LEU A 360 -7.90 11.98 26.22
CA LEU A 360 -9.14 12.72 26.40
C LEU A 360 -8.92 14.22 26.22
N ALA A 361 -7.77 14.64 25.69
CA ALA A 361 -7.40 16.02 25.51
C ALA A 361 -8.48 16.82 24.73
N ARG A 362 -8.62 18.14 25.03
CA ARG A 362 -9.58 19.02 24.37
C ARG A 362 -11.06 18.62 24.50
N ASN A 363 -11.42 17.77 25.47
CA ASN A 363 -12.80 17.60 25.91
C ASN A 363 -13.11 18.71 26.93
N TRP A 364 -13.45 19.86 26.42
CA TRP A 364 -13.54 21.11 27.22
C TRP A 364 -14.58 21.05 28.36
N SER A 365 -15.59 20.19 28.25
CA SER A 365 -16.63 20.02 29.28
C SER A 365 -16.35 18.84 30.21
N LEU A 366 -15.16 18.23 30.17
CA LEU A 366 -14.76 17.14 31.06
C LEU A 366 -14.18 17.76 32.38
N TYR A 367 -14.89 17.54 33.47
CA TYR A 367 -14.53 18.04 34.83
C TYR A 367 -14.20 16.92 35.80
N ASP A 368 -14.86 15.73 35.65
CA ASP A 368 -14.75 14.63 36.60
C ASP A 368 -14.12 13.40 35.94
N VAL A 369 -12.92 13.06 36.39
CA VAL A 369 -12.16 11.88 35.95
C VAL A 369 -12.00 10.82 37.06
N ARG A 370 -12.69 11.01 38.20
CA ARG A 370 -12.65 10.02 39.30
C ARG A 370 -13.06 8.60 38.88
N PRO A 371 -13.97 8.39 37.90
CA PRO A 371 -14.23 7.04 37.40
C PRO A 371 -12.99 6.32 36.86
N LEU A 372 -12.00 7.05 36.28
CA LEU A 372 -10.74 6.45 35.83
C LEU A 372 -9.88 5.94 36.99
N MET A 373 -9.97 6.55 38.17
CA MET A 373 -9.25 6.10 39.37
C MET A 373 -9.77 4.77 39.89
N LEU A 374 -10.99 4.36 39.49
CA LEU A 374 -11.58 3.06 39.81
C LEU A 374 -11.13 1.96 38.84
N ASN A 375 -10.45 2.35 37.76
CA ASN A 375 -9.93 1.39 36.77
C ASN A 375 -8.68 0.73 37.33
N ALA A 376 -8.74 -0.58 37.61
CA ALA A 376 -7.65 -1.36 38.18
C ALA A 376 -6.39 -1.42 37.31
N GLY A 377 -6.51 -1.14 36.00
CA GLY A 377 -5.38 -1.05 35.06
C GLY A 377 -4.73 0.34 35.02
N MET A 378 -5.35 1.35 35.66
CA MET A 378 -4.83 2.72 35.63
C MET A 378 -3.68 2.88 36.65
N GLY A 379 -2.45 2.79 36.17
CA GLY A 379 -1.25 2.82 36.99
C GLY A 379 0.03 2.94 36.17
N GLU A 380 1.13 2.39 36.71
CA GLU A 380 2.42 2.42 36.05
C GLU A 380 2.36 1.84 34.62
N GLY A 381 2.94 2.57 33.65
CA GLY A 381 2.96 2.19 32.24
C GLY A 381 1.74 2.64 31.43
N VAL A 382 0.76 3.33 32.01
CA VAL A 382 -0.34 3.96 31.29
C VAL A 382 0.01 5.41 30.96
N GLU A 383 -0.17 5.79 29.71
CA GLU A 383 -0.08 7.18 29.26
C GLU A 383 -1.48 7.81 29.24
N LEU A 384 -1.68 8.89 29.98
CA LEU A 384 -2.96 9.61 30.06
C LEU A 384 -2.81 11.07 29.61
N ASP A 385 -3.55 11.47 28.59
CA ASP A 385 -3.59 12.85 28.11
C ASP A 385 -4.91 13.53 28.47
N LEU A 386 -4.83 14.52 29.40
CA LEU A 386 -5.94 15.35 29.84
C LEU A 386 -5.74 16.84 29.49
N ARG A 387 -4.87 17.17 28.56
CA ARG A 387 -4.60 18.55 28.17
C ARG A 387 -5.85 19.24 27.66
N PHE A 388 -6.04 20.48 28.04
CA PHE A 388 -7.20 21.29 27.62
C PHE A 388 -8.56 20.68 28.03
N THR A 389 -8.60 20.00 29.17
CA THR A 389 -9.83 19.65 29.90
C THR A 389 -10.02 20.59 31.11
N HIS A 390 -11.18 20.53 31.78
CA HIS A 390 -11.45 21.24 33.00
C HIS A 390 -11.25 20.41 34.29
N VAL A 391 -10.47 19.36 34.19
CA VAL A 391 -10.15 18.47 35.32
C VAL A 391 -9.35 19.22 36.39
N ARG A 392 -9.63 18.94 37.64
CA ARG A 392 -9.00 19.61 38.79
C ARG A 392 -7.55 19.12 38.97
N CYS A 393 -6.67 20.04 39.39
CA CYS A 393 -5.28 19.68 39.70
C CYS A 393 -5.16 18.59 40.78
N THR A 394 -6.07 18.62 41.79
CA THR A 394 -6.10 17.55 42.83
C THR A 394 -6.34 16.16 42.30
N ASP A 395 -7.13 16.02 41.23
CA ASP A 395 -7.41 14.75 40.60
C ASP A 395 -6.22 14.28 39.74
N MET A 396 -5.52 15.24 39.12
CA MET A 396 -4.27 14.96 38.40
C MET A 396 -3.14 14.47 39.32
N ASP A 397 -2.98 15.13 40.49
CA ASP A 397 -2.02 14.69 41.51
C ASP A 397 -2.32 13.27 42.03
N ALA A 398 -3.57 12.83 41.95
CA ALA A 398 -3.94 11.46 42.29
C ALA A 398 -3.43 10.45 41.27
N PHE A 399 -3.44 10.77 39.97
CA PHE A 399 -2.87 9.91 38.93
C PHE A 399 -1.34 9.81 39.04
N ASP A 400 -0.65 10.91 39.37
CA ASP A 400 0.80 10.88 39.62
C ASP A 400 1.14 9.90 40.75
N ARG A 401 0.31 9.85 41.82
CA ARG A 401 0.50 8.90 42.91
C ARG A 401 0.24 7.44 42.56
N LEU A 402 -0.56 7.20 41.50
CA LEU A 402 -0.81 5.89 40.94
C LEU A 402 0.30 5.46 39.94
N GLY A 403 1.27 6.34 39.64
CA GLY A 403 2.33 6.08 38.71
C GLY A 403 1.91 6.20 37.23
N VAL A 404 0.77 6.85 36.94
CA VAL A 404 0.31 7.11 35.57
C VAL A 404 1.20 8.15 34.93
N ALA A 405 1.68 7.90 33.72
CA ALA A 405 2.42 8.87 32.94
C ALA A 405 1.45 9.93 32.36
N LEU A 406 1.31 11.08 33.05
CA LEU A 406 0.50 12.19 32.58
C LEU A 406 1.25 12.95 31.47
N LEU A 407 0.73 12.91 30.25
CA LEU A 407 1.23 13.75 29.16
C LEU A 407 0.83 15.20 29.41
N ARG A 408 1.81 16.06 29.64
CA ARG A 408 1.82 17.54 29.77
C ARG A 408 0.47 18.22 30.03
N VAL A 409 0.07 18.31 31.29
CA VAL A 409 -1.14 19.00 31.68
C VAL A 409 -0.83 20.46 31.96
N THR A 410 -1.38 21.38 31.16
CA THR A 410 -1.49 22.78 31.51
C THR A 410 -2.92 23.05 31.96
N ALA A 411 -3.11 23.53 33.19
CA ALA A 411 -4.41 24.04 33.62
C ALA A 411 -4.85 25.21 32.73
N LEU A 412 -6.15 25.48 32.65
CA LEU A 412 -6.76 26.51 31.80
C LEU A 412 -6.15 27.93 31.95
N ASN A 413 -5.47 28.20 33.05
CA ASN A 413 -4.81 29.48 33.32
C ASN A 413 -3.29 29.47 33.07
N GLY A 414 -2.75 28.42 32.38
CA GLY A 414 -1.32 28.32 32.06
C GLY A 414 -0.41 27.95 33.24
N SER A 415 -0.97 27.65 34.43
CA SER A 415 -0.21 27.16 35.60
C SER A 415 -0.13 25.64 35.55
N ALA A 416 1.08 25.05 35.70
CA ALA A 416 1.25 23.62 35.87
C ALA A 416 0.54 23.17 37.16
N CYS A 417 -0.21 22.05 37.10
CA CYS A 417 -0.97 21.58 38.26
C CYS A 417 -0.10 21.07 39.42
N SER A 418 1.07 20.58 39.19
CA SER A 418 2.10 20.30 40.20
C SER A 418 3.22 21.30 40.00
N GLY A 419 3.74 21.96 41.04
CA GLY A 419 4.82 22.94 40.96
C GLY A 419 6.15 22.46 40.36
N ARG A 420 6.15 21.43 39.53
CA ARG A 420 7.24 20.93 38.71
C ARG A 420 7.13 21.57 37.32
N ARG A 421 8.04 22.48 36.99
CA ARG A 421 8.35 22.83 35.60
C ARG A 421 8.85 21.54 34.93
N LEU A 422 8.09 21.03 34.02
CA LEU A 422 8.64 20.10 33.02
C LEU A 422 9.48 21.00 32.10
N GLU A 423 10.79 20.86 32.18
CA GLU A 423 11.72 21.47 31.23
C GLU A 423 11.40 20.92 29.83
N ASP A 424 11.19 21.86 28.90
CA ASP A 424 11.06 21.53 27.48
C ASP A 424 12.38 20.89 27.00
N PRO A 425 12.31 19.79 26.17
CA PRO A 425 13.47 19.27 25.49
C PRO A 425 13.96 20.20 24.39
#